data_5448ed95be11f01f7982d65113401905
#
_entry.id   5448ed95be11f01f7982d65113401905
#
_cell.length_a   1.000
_cell.length_b   1.000
_cell.length_c   1.000
_cell.angle_alpha   90.00
_cell.angle_beta   90.00
_cell.angle_gamma   90.00
#
_symmetry.space_group_name_H-M   'P 1'
#
loop_
_entity.id
_entity.type
_entity.pdbx_description
1 polymer ?
#
loop_
_entity_poly.entity_id
_entity_poly.type
_entity_poly.pdbx_seq_one_letter_code
_entity_poly.pdbx_strand_id
1 'polypeptide(L)'
;CTPQESDEFDGYTLSPQWQWHANINEKWAYYAGDKSYVRLYSYPVVQDYKNMWDVANLLLQKTPSDNFTATMKLTFTPNQKNKGERTGLIVMGRDYAGLFLENTDKGLTLSQVECKRADKGKPEQSNASVSLTQNTVYLKVKFKCDGKKIKANEGGHDLLVICDFSYSLDGKKYQPLGNPFQAREGQWIGTKIGTFCTRPAIVTNDGGWVDVDWFRIAKK
;
A
#
# COMPACT_ATOMS: atom_id res chain seq x y z
N CYS A 1 -26.03 8.98 3.25
CA CYS A 1 -24.92 8.61 4.13
C CYS A 1 -23.62 8.60 3.32
N THR A 2 -22.63 9.37 3.73
CA THR A 2 -21.30 9.35 3.11
C THR A 2 -20.52 8.21 3.74
N PRO A 3 -19.98 7.25 2.96
CA PRO A 3 -19.15 6.19 3.52
C PRO A 3 -17.90 6.76 4.23
N GLN A 4 -17.48 6.11 5.30
CA GLN A 4 -16.22 6.43 5.95
C GLN A 4 -15.07 6.12 5.00
N GLU A 5 -14.06 6.99 4.95
CA GLU A 5 -12.88 6.86 4.07
C GLU A 5 -11.57 6.90 4.87
N SER A 6 -11.52 7.77 5.88
CA SER A 6 -10.41 7.81 6.84
C SER A 6 -10.64 6.82 7.97
N ASP A 7 -9.55 6.31 8.55
CA ASP A 7 -9.61 5.40 9.69
C ASP A 7 -8.47 5.70 10.67
N GLU A 8 -8.80 5.88 11.92
CA GLU A 8 -7.85 6.06 13.03
C GLU A 8 -7.56 4.72 13.73
N PHE A 9 -8.16 3.62 13.24
CA PHE A 9 -8.05 2.26 13.78
C PHE A 9 -8.28 2.17 15.29
N ASP A 10 -9.25 2.94 15.79
CA ASP A 10 -9.67 2.99 17.20
C ASP A 10 -10.73 1.94 17.56
N GLY A 11 -11.11 1.10 16.61
CA GLY A 11 -12.01 -0.04 16.79
C GLY A 11 -11.29 -1.36 17.02
N TYR A 12 -12.01 -2.34 17.59
CA TYR A 12 -11.52 -3.72 17.75
C TYR A 12 -11.85 -4.62 16.55
N THR A 13 -12.40 -4.04 15.51
CA THR A 13 -12.72 -4.70 14.23
C THR A 13 -12.40 -3.77 13.08
N LEU A 14 -12.21 -4.33 11.91
CA LEU A 14 -11.96 -3.56 10.70
C LEU A 14 -13.23 -2.80 10.28
N SER A 15 -13.08 -1.50 9.99
CA SER A 15 -14.19 -0.67 9.49
C SER A 15 -14.65 -1.13 8.10
N PRO A 16 -15.94 -0.94 7.73
CA PRO A 16 -16.55 -1.56 6.54
C PRO A 16 -15.95 -1.16 5.19
N GLN A 17 -15.21 -0.04 5.10
CA GLN A 17 -14.54 0.39 3.87
C GLN A 17 -13.38 -0.52 3.49
N TRP A 18 -12.80 -1.22 4.46
CA TRP A 18 -11.64 -2.08 4.25
C TRP A 18 -12.04 -3.47 3.75
N GLN A 19 -11.22 -4.00 2.88
CA GLN A 19 -11.35 -5.35 2.37
C GLN A 19 -9.96 -5.96 2.13
N TRP A 20 -9.85 -7.24 2.39
CA TRP A 20 -8.67 -8.01 2.01
C TRP A 20 -8.68 -8.29 0.50
N HIS A 21 -7.51 -8.43 -0.09
CA HIS A 21 -7.39 -8.78 -1.51
C HIS A 21 -7.92 -10.19 -1.81
N ALA A 22 -7.82 -11.10 -0.86
CA ALA A 22 -8.40 -12.44 -0.91
C ALA A 22 -9.27 -12.74 0.33
N ASN A 23 -9.71 -13.99 0.48
CA ASN A 23 -10.48 -14.42 1.63
C ASN A 23 -9.69 -14.18 2.93
N ILE A 24 -10.36 -13.62 3.92
CA ILE A 24 -9.77 -13.24 5.21
C ILE A 24 -9.09 -14.42 5.91
N ASN A 25 -7.93 -14.13 6.53
CA ASN A 25 -7.27 -15.02 7.47
C ASN A 25 -6.99 -14.22 8.74
N GLU A 26 -7.47 -14.71 9.88
CA GLU A 26 -7.33 -14.05 11.18
C GLU A 26 -5.87 -13.82 11.62
N LYS A 27 -4.92 -14.58 11.05
CA LYS A 27 -3.48 -14.45 11.31
C LYS A 27 -2.83 -13.24 10.62
N TRP A 28 -3.56 -12.52 9.78
CA TRP A 28 -3.00 -11.38 9.05
C TRP A 28 -2.94 -10.09 9.85
N ALA A 29 -3.88 -9.92 10.80
CA ALA A 29 -4.00 -8.66 11.52
C ALA A 29 -4.41 -8.84 12.98
N TYR A 30 -4.06 -7.84 13.79
CA TYR A 30 -4.56 -7.63 15.14
C TYR A 30 -5.05 -6.19 15.27
N TYR A 31 -6.23 -6.01 15.84
CA TYR A 31 -6.89 -4.70 16.00
C TYR A 31 -6.74 -4.24 17.45
N ALA A 32 -5.92 -3.22 17.66
CA ALA A 32 -5.62 -2.67 18.98
C ALA A 32 -6.43 -1.38 19.22
N GLY A 33 -7.76 -1.51 19.31
CA GLY A 33 -8.66 -0.38 19.41
C GLY A 33 -8.37 0.56 20.58
N ASP A 34 -7.95 0.04 21.72
CA ASP A 34 -7.54 0.83 22.89
C ASP A 34 -6.25 1.64 22.68
N LYS A 35 -5.44 1.29 21.70
CA LYS A 35 -4.18 1.93 21.35
C LYS A 35 -4.21 2.63 19.99
N SER A 36 -5.35 2.59 19.31
CA SER A 36 -5.58 3.23 18.00
C SER A 36 -4.52 2.85 16.96
N TYR A 37 -4.41 1.57 16.65
CA TYR A 37 -3.66 1.06 15.50
C TYR A 37 -4.17 -0.30 15.03
N VAL A 38 -3.94 -0.61 13.77
CA VAL A 38 -4.01 -1.98 13.25
C VAL A 38 -2.60 -2.52 13.07
N ARG A 39 -2.33 -3.71 13.61
CA ARG A 39 -1.09 -4.46 13.36
C ARG A 39 -1.30 -5.43 12.24
N LEU A 40 -0.47 -5.36 11.21
CA LEU A 40 -0.39 -6.34 10.15
C LEU A 40 0.87 -7.17 10.32
N TYR A 41 0.69 -8.48 10.41
CA TYR A 41 1.83 -9.40 10.51
C TYR A 41 2.47 -9.64 9.15
N SER A 42 3.79 -9.73 9.13
CA SER A 42 4.57 -10.08 7.95
C SER A 42 4.25 -11.52 7.53
N TYR A 43 3.35 -11.66 6.54
CA TYR A 43 2.88 -12.95 6.04
C TYR A 43 3.70 -13.39 4.82
N PRO A 44 4.08 -14.70 4.71
CA PRO A 44 4.87 -15.15 3.58
C PRO A 44 4.07 -15.04 2.28
N VAL A 45 4.72 -14.59 1.23
CA VAL A 45 4.16 -14.67 -0.12
C VAL A 45 4.13 -16.11 -0.62
N VAL A 46 3.36 -16.39 -1.65
CA VAL A 46 3.29 -17.71 -2.26
C VAL A 46 4.64 -18.12 -2.89
N GLN A 47 4.88 -19.43 -3.05
CA GLN A 47 6.16 -19.96 -3.58
C GLN A 47 6.47 -19.49 -5.00
N ASP A 48 5.44 -19.33 -5.83
CA ASP A 48 5.54 -18.86 -7.21
C ASP A 48 5.26 -17.36 -7.36
N TYR A 49 5.45 -16.59 -6.27
CA TYR A 49 5.25 -15.15 -6.22
C TYR A 49 5.97 -14.40 -7.35
N LYS A 50 5.24 -13.56 -8.05
CA LYS A 50 5.75 -12.71 -9.14
C LYS A 50 5.72 -11.23 -8.80
N ASN A 51 4.65 -10.78 -8.16
CA ASN A 51 4.43 -9.39 -7.77
C ASN A 51 3.26 -9.27 -6.78
N MET A 52 2.86 -8.05 -6.38
CA MET A 52 1.83 -7.83 -5.37
C MET A 52 0.42 -8.29 -5.79
N TRP A 53 0.19 -8.64 -7.06
CA TRP A 53 -1.07 -9.25 -7.50
C TRP A 53 -1.31 -10.62 -6.85
N ASP A 54 -0.24 -11.33 -6.53
CA ASP A 54 -0.28 -12.66 -5.91
C ASP A 54 -0.41 -12.59 -4.38
N VAL A 55 -0.40 -11.39 -3.77
CA VAL A 55 -0.43 -11.21 -2.32
C VAL A 55 -1.87 -11.17 -1.80
N ALA A 56 -2.23 -12.18 -1.02
CA ALA A 56 -3.58 -12.32 -0.47
C ALA A 56 -3.91 -11.29 0.62
N ASN A 57 -2.93 -10.91 1.44
CA ASN A 57 -3.08 -10.06 2.62
C ASN A 57 -2.84 -8.56 2.36
N LEU A 58 -3.21 -8.06 1.18
CA LEU A 58 -3.33 -6.62 0.99
C LEU A 58 -4.62 -6.14 1.66
N LEU A 59 -4.50 -5.13 2.52
CA LEU A 59 -5.61 -4.45 3.16
C LEU A 59 -5.93 -3.19 2.37
N LEU A 60 -7.04 -3.18 1.65
CA LEU A 60 -7.37 -2.19 0.63
C LEU A 60 -8.74 -1.58 0.86
N GLN A 61 -8.93 -0.33 0.42
CA GLN A 61 -10.24 0.28 0.22
C GLN A 61 -10.36 0.83 -1.20
N LYS A 62 -11.59 1.06 -1.67
CA LYS A 62 -11.83 1.71 -2.95
C LYS A 62 -11.36 3.16 -2.90
N THR A 63 -10.81 3.68 -4.01
CA THR A 63 -10.53 5.11 -4.12
C THR A 63 -11.83 5.91 -4.07
N PRO A 64 -11.91 6.97 -3.23
CA PRO A 64 -13.18 7.68 -3.01
C PRO A 64 -13.54 8.67 -4.13
N SER A 65 -12.57 9.09 -4.91
CA SER A 65 -12.71 10.02 -6.04
C SER A 65 -11.45 10.03 -6.91
N ASP A 66 -11.44 10.84 -7.96
CA ASP A 66 -10.30 11.00 -8.86
C ASP A 66 -9.32 12.09 -8.39
N ASN A 67 -9.73 12.92 -7.41
CA ASN A 67 -8.94 14.00 -6.84
C ASN A 67 -8.99 13.94 -5.32
N PHE A 68 -7.94 13.41 -4.71
CA PHE A 68 -7.80 13.32 -3.25
C PHE A 68 -6.34 13.09 -2.87
N THR A 69 -6.08 13.19 -1.59
CA THR A 69 -4.79 12.80 -1.00
C THR A 69 -5.03 11.74 0.05
N ALA A 70 -4.31 10.64 -0.02
CA ALA A 70 -4.24 9.66 1.06
C ALA A 70 -2.91 9.80 1.79
N THR A 71 -2.96 9.73 3.10
CA THR A 71 -1.78 9.78 3.98
C THR A 71 -1.94 8.72 5.05
N MET A 72 -0.87 8.02 5.37
CA MET A 72 -0.85 7.05 6.46
C MET A 72 0.40 7.22 7.31
N LYS A 73 0.29 6.90 8.60
CA LYS A 73 1.43 6.77 9.50
C LYS A 73 1.61 5.30 9.82
N LEU A 74 2.82 4.80 9.70
CA LEU A 74 3.16 3.44 10.05
C LEU A 74 4.47 3.35 10.83
N THR A 75 4.58 2.31 11.65
CA THR A 75 5.82 1.91 12.34
C THR A 75 6.12 0.45 11.97
N PHE A 76 7.22 0.24 11.25
CA PHE A 76 7.61 -1.08 10.77
C PHE A 76 8.62 -1.73 11.73
N THR A 77 8.30 -2.92 12.20
CA THR A 77 9.16 -3.72 13.07
C THR A 77 9.48 -5.05 12.37
N PRO A 78 10.42 -5.06 11.41
CA PRO A 78 10.80 -6.29 10.72
C PRO A 78 11.58 -7.23 11.64
N ASN A 79 11.52 -8.51 11.38
CA ASN A 79 12.49 -9.43 11.94
C ASN A 79 13.84 -9.24 11.24
N GLN A 80 14.86 -8.87 11.99
CA GLN A 80 16.19 -8.55 11.43
C GLN A 80 16.84 -9.75 10.71
N LYS A 81 16.43 -10.97 11.01
CA LYS A 81 16.88 -12.19 10.35
C LYS A 81 16.19 -12.43 9.00
N ASN A 82 15.00 -11.86 8.79
CA ASN A 82 14.19 -12.09 7.59
C ASN A 82 14.34 -10.91 6.62
N LYS A 83 15.38 -10.94 5.79
CA LYS A 83 15.54 -9.93 4.75
C LYS A 83 14.45 -10.07 3.68
N GLY A 84 14.05 -8.93 3.11
CA GLY A 84 12.96 -8.85 2.15
C GLY A 84 11.56 -8.76 2.79
N GLU A 85 11.44 -8.66 4.12
CA GLU A 85 10.18 -8.22 4.74
C GLU A 85 9.86 -6.81 4.30
N ARG A 86 8.62 -6.57 3.86
CA ARG A 86 8.22 -5.26 3.36
C ARG A 86 6.77 -4.90 3.68
N THR A 87 6.55 -3.62 3.82
CA THR A 87 5.25 -2.99 4.06
C THR A 87 5.16 -1.67 3.30
N GLY A 88 4.01 -1.03 3.27
CA GLY A 88 3.91 0.31 2.69
C GLY A 88 2.52 0.71 2.25
N LEU A 89 2.47 1.79 1.47
CA LEU A 89 1.30 2.34 0.82
C LEU A 89 1.26 1.85 -0.63
N ILE A 90 0.15 1.24 -1.04
CA ILE A 90 -0.03 0.73 -2.41
C ILE A 90 -1.29 1.31 -3.06
N VAL A 91 -1.17 1.70 -4.32
CA VAL A 91 -2.28 1.98 -5.24
C VAL A 91 -2.40 0.79 -6.17
N MET A 92 -3.50 0.03 -6.08
CA MET A 92 -3.66 -1.29 -6.68
C MET A 92 -4.73 -1.31 -7.77
N GLY A 93 -4.33 -1.69 -8.96
CA GLY A 93 -5.17 -2.01 -10.11
C GLY A 93 -4.50 -3.14 -10.91
N ARG A 94 -4.78 -3.27 -12.20
CA ARG A 94 -4.02 -4.17 -13.11
C ARG A 94 -2.55 -3.76 -13.20
N ASP A 95 -2.31 -2.46 -13.09
CA ASP A 95 -1.01 -1.87 -12.80
C ASP A 95 -1.05 -1.40 -11.34
N TYR A 96 0.07 -1.41 -10.65
CA TYR A 96 0.18 -0.83 -9.32
C TYR A 96 1.46 -0.04 -9.14
N ALA A 97 1.42 0.88 -8.19
CA ALA A 97 2.61 1.54 -7.66
C ALA A 97 2.43 1.83 -6.18
N GLY A 98 3.52 2.07 -5.50
CA GLY A 98 3.47 2.39 -4.08
C GLY A 98 4.82 2.82 -3.50
N LEU A 99 4.78 3.19 -2.24
CA LEU A 99 5.96 3.41 -1.41
C LEU A 99 6.14 2.21 -0.49
N PHE A 100 7.18 1.41 -0.75
CA PHE A 100 7.44 0.16 -0.05
C PHE A 100 8.67 0.32 0.84
N LEU A 101 8.49 0.11 2.13
CA LEU A 101 9.54 0.04 3.13
C LEU A 101 9.98 -1.41 3.29
N GLU A 102 11.24 -1.69 3.05
CA GLU A 102 11.81 -3.03 3.03
C GLU A 102 12.99 -3.16 4.01
N ASN A 103 13.06 -4.30 4.69
CA ASN A 103 14.20 -4.72 5.48
C ASN A 103 15.27 -5.36 4.57
N THR A 104 16.29 -4.59 4.22
CA THR A 104 17.40 -5.03 3.37
C THR A 104 18.66 -5.32 4.17
N ASP A 105 19.69 -5.89 3.56
CA ASP A 105 21.00 -6.06 4.18
C ASP A 105 21.67 -4.75 4.61
N LYS A 106 21.27 -3.64 3.98
CA LYS A 106 21.75 -2.28 4.28
C LYS A 106 20.87 -1.53 5.30
N GLY A 107 19.88 -2.20 5.90
CA GLY A 107 18.90 -1.60 6.80
C GLY A 107 17.56 -1.31 6.09
N LEU A 108 16.75 -0.41 6.68
CA LEU A 108 15.47 -0.06 6.12
C LEU A 108 15.63 0.82 4.87
N THR A 109 15.00 0.41 3.79
CA THR A 109 14.99 1.14 2.52
C THR A 109 13.56 1.41 2.10
N LEU A 110 13.23 2.67 1.84
CA LEU A 110 11.96 3.08 1.26
C LEU A 110 12.13 3.27 -0.25
N SER A 111 11.32 2.57 -1.04
CA SER A 111 11.38 2.63 -2.51
C SER A 111 10.03 2.97 -3.10
N GLN A 112 10.02 3.77 -4.16
CA GLN A 112 8.85 3.86 -5.04
C GLN A 112 8.93 2.71 -6.05
N VAL A 113 7.96 1.80 -5.92
CA VAL A 113 7.85 0.59 -6.75
C VAL A 113 6.68 0.74 -7.71
N GLU A 114 6.85 0.26 -8.93
CA GLU A 114 5.82 0.21 -9.96
C GLU A 114 5.80 -1.17 -10.62
N CYS A 115 4.61 -1.66 -10.96
CA CYS A 115 4.43 -2.86 -11.77
C CYS A 115 3.33 -2.62 -12.81
N LYS A 116 3.69 -2.68 -14.08
CA LYS A 116 2.74 -2.64 -15.20
C LYS A 116 2.31 -4.05 -15.57
N ARG A 117 1.00 -4.24 -15.79
CA ARG A 117 0.41 -5.55 -16.10
C ARG A 117 0.73 -6.61 -15.04
N ALA A 118 0.54 -6.21 -13.78
CA ALA A 118 0.74 -7.10 -12.63
C ALA A 118 -0.15 -8.35 -12.72
N ASP A 119 -1.38 -8.19 -13.20
CA ASP A 119 -2.32 -9.27 -13.51
C ASP A 119 -1.80 -10.32 -14.51
N LYS A 120 -0.72 -10.00 -15.24
CA LYS A 120 -0.01 -10.89 -16.18
C LYS A 120 1.32 -11.38 -15.62
N GLY A 121 1.56 -11.22 -14.32
CA GLY A 121 2.78 -11.67 -13.67
C GLY A 121 4.04 -10.94 -14.12
N LYS A 122 3.93 -9.68 -14.57
CA LYS A 122 5.10 -8.88 -14.93
C LYS A 122 5.87 -8.47 -13.68
N PRO A 123 7.20 -8.28 -13.78
CA PRO A 123 8.04 -7.93 -12.63
C PRO A 123 7.83 -6.49 -12.16
N GLU A 124 8.09 -6.26 -10.88
CA GLU A 124 8.20 -4.93 -10.29
C GLU A 124 9.45 -4.20 -10.77
N GLN A 125 9.37 -2.88 -10.77
CA GLN A 125 10.49 -1.96 -11.00
C GLN A 125 10.57 -0.96 -9.86
N SER A 126 11.77 -0.74 -9.34
CA SER A 126 12.05 0.33 -8.38
C SER A 126 12.54 1.57 -9.13
N ASN A 127 11.80 2.67 -9.04
CA ASN A 127 12.12 3.91 -9.74
C ASN A 127 13.01 4.85 -8.91
N ALA A 128 12.91 4.77 -7.58
CA ALA A 128 13.70 5.57 -6.65
C ALA A 128 13.74 4.90 -5.30
N SER A 129 14.82 5.11 -4.55
CA SER A 129 15.00 4.53 -3.21
C SER A 129 15.74 5.50 -2.29
N VAL A 130 15.45 5.40 -1.00
CA VAL A 130 16.13 6.13 0.06
C VAL A 130 16.30 5.24 1.29
N SER A 131 17.47 5.28 1.92
CA SER A 131 17.70 4.60 3.20
C SER A 131 17.08 5.39 4.35
N LEU A 132 16.37 4.70 5.24
CA LEU A 132 15.78 5.30 6.43
C LEU A 132 16.56 4.93 7.69
N THR A 133 16.68 5.91 8.58
CA THR A 133 17.35 5.74 9.89
C THR A 133 16.36 5.46 11.02
N GLN A 134 15.07 5.48 10.73
CA GLN A 134 13.99 5.21 11.68
C GLN A 134 12.94 4.31 11.06
N ASN A 135 12.17 3.64 11.90
CA ASN A 135 11.14 2.67 11.50
C ASN A 135 9.73 3.27 11.42
N THR A 136 9.53 4.50 11.90
CA THR A 136 8.27 5.24 11.75
C THR A 136 8.36 6.17 10.57
N VAL A 137 7.38 6.09 9.66
CA VAL A 137 7.32 6.91 8.44
C VAL A 137 5.88 7.30 8.12
N TYR A 138 5.74 8.46 7.51
CA TYR A 138 4.48 8.97 6.97
C TYR A 138 4.52 8.86 5.45
N LEU A 139 3.61 8.10 4.88
CA LEU A 139 3.51 7.86 3.45
C LEU A 139 2.30 8.62 2.89
N LYS A 140 2.47 9.21 1.72
CA LYS A 140 1.44 10.02 1.07
C LYS A 140 1.39 9.72 -0.41
N VAL A 141 0.17 9.64 -0.94
CA VAL A 141 -0.10 9.67 -2.37
C VAL A 141 -1.16 10.72 -2.68
N LYS A 142 -0.93 11.50 -3.73
CA LYS A 142 -1.87 12.50 -4.23
C LYS A 142 -2.40 12.06 -5.59
N PHE A 143 -3.71 11.84 -5.66
CA PHE A 143 -4.43 11.56 -6.89
C PHE A 143 -4.83 12.87 -7.55
N LYS A 144 -4.60 12.98 -8.86
CA LYS A 144 -4.94 14.13 -9.68
C LYS A 144 -5.56 13.68 -10.99
N CYS A 145 -6.74 14.19 -11.28
CA CYS A 145 -7.41 14.05 -12.55
C CYS A 145 -7.62 15.44 -13.17
N ASP A 146 -7.19 15.61 -14.40
CA ASP A 146 -7.38 16.87 -15.16
C ASP A 146 -8.57 16.79 -16.13
N GLY A 147 -9.36 15.72 -16.06
CA GLY A 147 -10.51 15.48 -16.93
C GLY A 147 -10.16 14.90 -18.30
N LYS A 148 -8.88 14.67 -18.59
CA LYS A 148 -8.48 14.00 -19.84
C LYS A 148 -8.97 12.56 -19.87
N LYS A 149 -9.52 12.17 -21.00
CA LYS A 149 -9.93 10.80 -21.26
C LYS A 149 -8.81 10.04 -21.96
N ILE A 150 -8.60 8.81 -21.53
CA ILE A 150 -7.67 7.86 -22.16
C ILE A 150 -8.45 6.66 -22.68
N LYS A 151 -7.91 5.96 -23.67
CA LYS A 151 -8.50 4.74 -24.18
C LYS A 151 -8.41 3.64 -23.11
N ALA A 152 -9.54 3.11 -22.67
CA ALA A 152 -9.58 1.97 -21.77
C ALA A 152 -9.18 0.67 -22.48
N ASN A 153 -8.77 -0.34 -21.72
CA ASN A 153 -8.34 -1.63 -22.26
C ASN A 153 -9.48 -2.39 -22.95
N GLU A 154 -10.74 -2.13 -22.59
CA GLU A 154 -11.92 -2.89 -23.01
C GLU A 154 -12.89 -2.04 -23.86
N GLY A 155 -12.39 -1.05 -24.59
CA GLY A 155 -13.15 -0.31 -25.60
C GLY A 155 -13.89 0.93 -25.09
N GLY A 156 -13.76 1.29 -23.82
CA GLY A 156 -14.27 2.53 -23.23
C GLY A 156 -13.25 3.66 -23.19
N HIS A 157 -13.59 4.71 -22.45
CA HIS A 157 -12.67 5.80 -22.10
C HIS A 157 -12.66 5.96 -20.59
N ASP A 158 -11.47 5.88 -19.99
CA ASP A 158 -11.24 6.18 -18.59
C ASP A 158 -10.70 7.59 -18.41
N LEU A 159 -10.86 8.15 -17.23
CA LEU A 159 -10.19 9.39 -16.86
C LEU A 159 -8.71 9.09 -16.58
N LEU A 160 -7.85 10.01 -17.04
CA LEU A 160 -6.44 9.97 -16.69
C LEU A 160 -6.25 10.46 -15.25
N VAL A 161 -5.93 9.53 -14.36
CA VAL A 161 -5.64 9.81 -12.97
C VAL A 161 -4.14 9.55 -12.70
N ILE A 162 -3.44 10.59 -12.26
CA ILE A 162 -2.02 10.52 -11.93
C ILE A 162 -1.83 10.55 -10.42
N CYS A 163 -0.97 9.67 -9.93
CA CYS A 163 -0.59 9.53 -8.53
C CYS A 163 0.84 10.03 -8.34
N ASP A 164 1.02 11.03 -7.47
CA ASP A 164 2.33 11.50 -7.01
C ASP A 164 2.58 11.00 -5.60
N PHE A 165 3.75 10.39 -5.38
CA PHE A 165 4.14 9.82 -4.10
C PHE A 165 5.11 10.71 -3.34
N SER A 166 4.97 10.74 -2.02
CA SER A 166 5.89 11.44 -1.13
C SER A 166 5.91 10.79 0.25
N TYR A 167 6.98 11.00 0.99
CA TYR A 167 7.15 10.51 2.36
C TYR A 167 7.62 11.60 3.29
N SER A 168 7.45 11.38 4.59
CA SER A 168 7.95 12.26 5.64
C SER A 168 8.42 11.44 6.84
N LEU A 169 9.43 11.93 7.53
CA LEU A 169 9.94 11.34 8.78
C LEU A 169 9.36 12.03 10.03
N ASP A 170 8.81 13.23 9.88
CA ASP A 170 8.24 14.05 10.96
C ASP A 170 6.74 14.30 10.84
N GLY A 171 6.12 13.81 9.76
CA GLY A 171 4.70 14.03 9.46
C GLY A 171 4.36 15.44 8.98
N LYS A 172 5.35 16.33 8.85
CA LYS A 172 5.16 17.73 8.47
C LYS A 172 5.77 18.06 7.11
N LYS A 173 7.04 17.72 6.92
CA LYS A 173 7.78 17.97 5.68
C LYS A 173 7.78 16.73 4.81
N TYR A 174 7.05 16.77 3.70
CA TYR A 174 6.98 15.67 2.74
C TYR A 174 7.95 15.88 1.58
N GLN A 175 8.72 14.85 1.29
CA GLN A 175 9.67 14.81 0.17
C GLN A 175 9.10 13.90 -0.92
N PRO A 176 9.07 14.34 -2.20
CA PRO A 176 8.66 13.47 -3.30
C PRO A 176 9.63 12.28 -3.43
N LEU A 177 9.09 11.12 -3.83
CA LEU A 177 9.90 9.95 -4.12
C LEU A 177 9.34 9.22 -5.33
N GLY A 178 10.18 9.04 -6.34
CA GLY A 178 9.88 8.34 -7.57
C GLY A 178 9.18 9.17 -8.63
N ASN A 179 8.54 8.48 -9.57
CA ASN A 179 7.92 9.04 -10.75
C ASN A 179 6.38 9.12 -10.57
N PRO A 180 5.70 10.04 -11.29
CA PRO A 180 4.25 10.00 -11.39
C PRO A 180 3.77 8.66 -11.94
N PHE A 181 2.73 8.11 -11.34
CA PHE A 181 2.13 6.84 -11.73
C PHE A 181 0.73 7.06 -12.27
N GLN A 182 0.41 6.49 -13.43
CA GLN A 182 -0.94 6.47 -13.96
C GLN A 182 -1.73 5.34 -13.29
N ALA A 183 -2.69 5.70 -12.43
CA ALA A 183 -3.59 4.74 -11.82
C ALA A 183 -4.49 4.08 -12.87
N ARG A 184 -4.73 2.80 -12.72
CA ARG A 184 -5.58 2.01 -13.59
C ARG A 184 -6.55 1.17 -12.79
N GLU A 185 -7.65 0.81 -13.45
CA GLU A 185 -8.68 -0.06 -12.92
C GLU A 185 -8.13 -1.46 -12.56
N GLY A 186 -8.80 -2.13 -11.64
CA GLY A 186 -8.66 -3.57 -11.42
C GLY A 186 -9.41 -4.38 -12.49
N GLN A 187 -9.53 -5.70 -12.31
CA GLN A 187 -10.13 -6.57 -13.34
C GLN A 187 -11.65 -6.36 -13.51
N TRP A 188 -12.38 -6.11 -12.42
CA TRP A 188 -13.85 -5.91 -12.43
C TRP A 188 -14.26 -4.77 -11.51
N ILE A 189 -13.29 -4.04 -11.01
CA ILE A 189 -13.45 -3.00 -9.99
C ILE A 189 -12.51 -1.85 -10.29
N GLY A 190 -12.82 -0.67 -9.78
CA GLY A 190 -11.92 0.48 -9.84
C GLY A 190 -10.61 0.26 -9.09
N THR A 191 -9.76 1.27 -9.16
CA THR A 191 -8.52 1.32 -8.38
C THR A 191 -8.80 1.22 -6.88
N LYS A 192 -7.95 0.55 -6.17
CA LYS A 192 -7.95 0.47 -4.70
C LYS A 192 -6.68 1.09 -4.13
N ILE A 193 -6.74 1.45 -2.85
CA ILE A 193 -5.60 1.99 -2.11
C ILE A 193 -5.54 1.36 -0.73
N GLY A 194 -4.34 1.15 -0.20
CA GLY A 194 -4.20 0.61 1.13
C GLY A 194 -2.78 0.24 1.51
N THR A 195 -2.65 -0.81 2.30
CA THR A 195 -1.40 -1.22 2.95
C THR A 195 -1.25 -2.73 2.99
N PHE A 196 -0.11 -3.21 3.41
CA PHE A 196 0.23 -4.64 3.49
C PHE A 196 1.42 -4.86 4.43
N CYS A 197 1.65 -6.11 4.80
CA CYS A 197 2.91 -6.54 5.40
C CYS A 197 3.23 -7.95 4.92
N THR A 198 4.36 -8.13 4.23
CA THR A 198 4.74 -9.38 3.59
C THR A 198 6.20 -9.74 3.85
N ARG A 199 6.51 -11.01 3.67
CA ARG A 199 7.89 -11.52 3.65
C ARG A 199 8.09 -12.51 2.52
N PRO A 200 9.34 -12.79 2.14
CA PRO A 200 9.62 -13.88 1.18
C PRO A 200 8.99 -15.21 1.59
N ALA A 201 8.80 -16.11 0.64
CA ALA A 201 8.19 -17.43 0.84
C ALA A 201 9.10 -18.37 1.66
N ILE A 202 9.52 -17.92 2.83
CA ILE A 202 10.35 -18.67 3.79
C ILE A 202 9.44 -19.22 4.87
N VAL A 203 9.55 -20.51 5.14
CA VAL A 203 8.79 -21.17 6.20
C VAL A 203 9.45 -20.86 7.54
N THR A 204 9.10 -19.73 8.12
CA THR A 204 9.43 -19.36 9.50
C THR A 204 8.19 -18.88 10.22
N ASN A 205 8.14 -19.02 11.55
CA ASN A 205 7.02 -18.55 12.38
C ASN A 205 7.34 -17.20 13.05
N ASP A 206 8.48 -16.59 12.74
CA ASP A 206 9.04 -15.42 13.41
C ASP A 206 9.10 -14.19 12.49
N GLY A 207 8.06 -13.94 11.73
CA GLY A 207 7.93 -12.71 10.91
C GLY A 207 7.80 -11.45 11.78
N GLY A 208 8.21 -10.30 11.22
CA GLY A 208 7.96 -8.99 11.80
C GLY A 208 6.52 -8.54 11.62
N TRP A 209 6.27 -7.25 11.84
CA TRP A 209 4.95 -6.64 11.68
C TRP A 209 5.06 -5.15 11.36
N VAL A 210 3.95 -4.57 10.93
CA VAL A 210 3.76 -3.13 10.84
C VAL A 210 2.56 -2.72 11.69
N ASP A 211 2.70 -1.66 12.45
CA ASP A 211 1.62 -0.96 13.13
C ASP A 211 1.23 0.24 12.27
N VAL A 212 -0.03 0.30 11.85
CA VAL A 212 -0.60 1.43 11.11
C VAL A 212 -1.45 2.22 12.07
N ASP A 213 -1.01 3.42 12.44
CA ASP A 213 -1.70 4.27 13.41
C ASP A 213 -2.97 4.86 12.83
N TRP A 214 -2.93 5.28 11.58
CA TRP A 214 -4.08 5.85 10.89
C TRP A 214 -3.89 5.88 9.37
N PHE A 215 -5.02 5.95 8.68
CA PHE A 215 -5.10 6.14 7.24
C PHE A 215 -6.12 7.26 6.96
N ARG A 216 -5.66 8.38 6.42
CA ARG A 216 -6.48 9.59 6.25
C ARG A 216 -6.64 9.96 4.80
N ILE A 217 -7.87 10.25 4.42
CA ILE A 217 -8.26 10.76 3.10
C ILE A 217 -8.65 12.22 3.22
N ALA A 218 -8.09 13.06 2.36
CA ALA A 218 -8.46 14.46 2.20
C ALA A 218 -8.89 14.71 0.75
N LYS A 219 -10.15 15.01 0.53
CA LYS A 219 -10.69 15.46 -0.77
C LYS A 219 -10.42 16.95 -0.95
N LYS A 220 -10.26 17.37 -2.19
CA LYS A 220 -10.19 18.77 -2.57
C LYS A 220 -11.58 19.28 -2.96
#